data_e91c4f8378040f645c118d36d46fe4fb
#
_entry.id   e91c4f8378040f645c118d36d46fe4fb
#
_cell.length_a   1.000
_cell.length_b   1.000
_cell.length_c   1.000
_cell.angle_alpha   90.00
_cell.angle_beta   90.00
_cell.angle_gamma   90.00
#
_symmetry.space_group_name_H-M   'P 1'
#
loop_
_entity.id
_entity.type
_entity.pdbx_description
1 polymer ?
#
loop_
_entity_poly.entity_id
_entity_poly.type
_entity_poly.pdbx_seq_one_letter_code
_entity_poly.pdbx_strand_id
1 'polypeptide(L)' 'MKPCDEAIRKTLGLADHMLELADEGDEVREDSGCGVLFGVLRDSAFKLKKLAEAERDAHKRKGWWE' A
#
# COMPACT_ATOMS: atom_id res chain seq x y z
N MET A 1 6.05 17.13 -11.19
CA MET A 1 5.38 15.80 -11.28
C MET A 1 3.92 16.01 -11.55
N LYS A 2 3.32 15.18 -12.40
CA LYS A 2 1.89 15.27 -12.71
C LYS A 2 1.06 14.92 -11.47
N PRO A 3 -0.15 15.52 -11.31
CA PRO A 3 -1.02 15.20 -10.17
C PRO A 3 -1.33 13.70 -10.04
N CYS A 4 -1.49 12.99 -11.14
CA CYS A 4 -1.72 11.55 -11.16
C CYS A 4 -0.51 10.78 -10.58
N ASP A 5 0.70 11.17 -10.95
CA ASP A 5 1.93 10.54 -10.44
C ASP A 5 2.13 10.83 -8.96
N GLU A 6 1.78 12.03 -8.53
CA GLU A 6 1.78 12.41 -7.12
C GLU A 6 0.84 11.53 -6.31
N ALA A 7 -0.36 11.27 -6.85
CA ALA A 7 -1.34 10.39 -6.19
C ALA A 7 -0.83 8.94 -6.12
N ILE A 8 -0.15 8.46 -7.15
CA ILE A 8 0.46 7.13 -7.14
C ILE A 8 1.53 7.05 -6.05
N ARG A 9 2.37 8.06 -5.94
CA ARG A 9 3.42 8.13 -4.91
C ARG A 9 2.80 8.09 -3.51
N LYS A 10 1.74 8.85 -3.29
CA LYS A 10 1.04 8.87 -2.00
C LYS A 10 0.39 7.52 -1.69
N THR A 11 -0.13 6.85 -2.71
CA THR A 11 -0.72 5.52 -2.55
C THR A 11 0.34 4.49 -2.13
N LEU A 12 1.53 4.55 -2.71
CA LEU A 12 2.64 3.69 -2.31
C LEU A 12 3.02 3.92 -0.85
N GLY A 13 3.10 5.18 -0.43
CA GLY A 13 3.38 5.52 0.96
C GLY A 13 2.30 5.04 1.91
N LEU A 14 1.03 5.15 1.49
CA LEU A 14 -0.09 4.64 2.28
C LEU A 14 -0.03 3.12 2.42
N ALA A 15 0.27 2.40 1.35
CA ALA A 15 0.40 0.94 1.40
C ALA A 15 1.49 0.50 2.37
N ASP A 16 2.64 1.18 2.36
CA ASP A 16 3.73 0.89 3.29
C ASP A 16 3.30 1.16 4.74
N HIS A 17 2.57 2.24 4.97
CA HIS A 17 2.04 2.55 6.31
C HIS A 17 1.03 1.50 6.76
N MET A 18 0.19 1.02 5.85
CA MET A 18 -0.76 -0.05 6.15
C MET A 18 -0.04 -1.35 6.58
N LEU A 19 1.07 -1.67 5.92
CA LEU A 19 1.87 -2.84 6.30
C LEU A 19 2.46 -2.70 7.70
N GLU A 20 2.98 -1.52 8.03
CA GLU A 20 3.48 -1.22 9.38
C GLU A 20 2.38 -1.38 10.41
N LEU A 21 1.20 -0.84 10.12
CA LEU A 21 0.06 -0.91 11.02
C LEU A 21 -0.43 -2.36 11.20
N ALA A 22 -0.41 -3.16 10.14
CA ALA A 22 -0.78 -4.56 10.22
C ALA A 22 0.19 -5.33 11.13
N ASP A 23 1.49 -5.05 11.04
CA ASP A 23 2.49 -5.67 11.91
C ASP A 23 2.29 -5.25 13.37
N GLU A 24 2.07 -3.97 13.63
CA GLU A 24 1.77 -3.47 14.99
C GLU A 24 0.51 -4.11 15.55
N GLY A 25 -0.54 -4.21 14.74
CA GLY A 25 -1.78 -4.82 15.14
C GLY A 25 -1.64 -6.30 15.51
N ASP A 26 -0.85 -7.03 14.72
CA ASP A 26 -0.59 -8.44 14.98
C ASP A 26 0.16 -8.65 16.31
N GLU A 27 1.04 -7.73 16.69
CA GLU A 27 1.79 -7.80 17.94
C GLU A 27 0.89 -7.57 19.15
N VAL A 28 -0.15 -6.75 19.03
CA VAL A 28 -1.01 -6.36 20.13
C VAL A 28 -2.41 -6.96 20.06
N ARG A 29 -2.65 -7.88 19.15
CA ARG A 29 -3.98 -8.48 18.99
C ARG A 29 -4.35 -9.29 20.23
N GLU A 30 -5.62 -9.19 20.63
CA GLU A 30 -6.14 -9.84 21.80
C GLU A 30 -7.12 -10.98 21.48
N ASP A 31 -7.69 -10.97 20.27
CA ASP A 31 -8.65 -11.97 19.86
C ASP A 31 -8.53 -12.31 18.37
N SER A 32 -9.33 -13.29 17.94
CA SER A 32 -9.33 -13.72 16.55
C SER A 32 -9.85 -12.65 15.58
N GLY A 33 -10.73 -11.77 16.03
CA GLY A 33 -11.24 -10.66 15.23
C GLY A 33 -10.13 -9.69 14.86
N CYS A 34 -9.24 -9.38 15.80
CA CYS A 34 -8.06 -8.55 15.54
C CYS A 34 -7.16 -9.21 14.50
N GLY A 35 -6.94 -10.52 14.61
CA GLY A 35 -6.13 -11.26 13.65
C GLY A 35 -6.70 -11.20 12.24
N VAL A 36 -8.03 -11.34 12.10
CA VAL A 36 -8.70 -11.24 10.80
C VAL A 36 -8.57 -9.83 10.24
N LEU A 37 -8.81 -8.81 11.06
CA LEU A 37 -8.71 -7.42 10.63
C LEU A 37 -7.32 -7.11 10.07
N PHE A 38 -6.27 -7.43 10.82
CA PHE A 38 -4.90 -7.09 10.40
C PHE A 38 -4.40 -7.98 9.28
N GLY A 39 -4.92 -9.20 9.14
CA GLY A 39 -4.67 -10.05 7.99
C GLY A 39 -5.26 -9.46 6.71
N VAL A 40 -6.50 -8.98 6.75
CA VAL A 40 -7.14 -8.30 5.62
C VAL A 40 -6.41 -7.00 5.28
N LEU A 41 -6.01 -6.24 6.30
CA LEU A 41 -5.26 -5.00 6.09
C LEU A 41 -3.95 -5.27 5.36
N ARG A 42 -3.21 -6.31 5.77
CA ARG A 42 -1.95 -6.69 5.12
C ARG A 42 -2.16 -7.09 3.67
N ASP A 43 -3.14 -7.95 3.41
CA ASP A 43 -3.45 -8.42 2.05
C ASP A 43 -3.85 -7.25 1.14
N SER A 44 -4.66 -6.33 1.67
CA SER A 44 -5.09 -5.14 0.94
C SER A 44 -3.90 -4.23 0.63
N ALA A 45 -2.98 -4.07 1.58
CA ALA A 45 -1.78 -3.25 1.39
C ALA A 45 -0.88 -3.82 0.28
N PHE A 46 -0.66 -5.13 0.26
CA PHE A 46 0.12 -5.77 -0.79
C PHE A 46 -0.53 -5.61 -2.15
N LYS A 47 -1.86 -5.76 -2.22
CA LYS A 47 -2.59 -5.59 -3.47
C LYS A 47 -2.50 -4.15 -3.99
N LEU A 48 -2.68 -3.17 -3.11
CA LEU A 48 -2.54 -1.76 -3.46
C LEU A 48 -1.13 -1.44 -3.93
N LYS A 49 -0.13 -1.93 -3.22
CA LYS A 49 1.27 -1.71 -3.55
C LYS A 49 1.59 -2.25 -4.94
N LYS A 50 1.14 -3.45 -5.24
CA LYS A 50 1.36 -4.10 -6.53
C LYS A 50 0.73 -3.30 -7.67
N LEU A 51 -0.52 -2.86 -7.50
CA LEU A 51 -1.22 -2.07 -8.49
C LEU A 51 -0.56 -0.71 -8.70
N ALA A 52 -0.18 -0.05 -7.60
CA ALA A 52 0.45 1.27 -7.68
C ALA A 52 1.85 1.20 -8.32
N GLU A 53 2.62 0.15 -8.01
CA GLU A 53 3.92 -0.07 -8.65
C GLU A 53 3.78 -0.31 -10.15
N ALA A 54 2.76 -1.06 -10.57
CA ALA A 54 2.50 -1.31 -11.99
C ALA A 54 2.15 0.00 -12.71
N GLU A 55 1.33 0.85 -12.11
CA GLU A 55 1.00 2.15 -12.69
C GLU A 55 2.20 3.08 -12.74
N ARG A 56 3.00 3.11 -11.67
CA ARG A 56 4.24 3.89 -11.66
C ARG A 56 5.15 3.47 -12.82
N ASP A 57 5.34 2.17 -13.01
CA ASP A 57 6.21 1.66 -14.05
C ASP A 57 5.67 1.96 -15.45
N ALA A 58 4.35 1.90 -15.63
CA ALA A 58 3.71 2.29 -16.88
C ALA A 58 3.95 3.77 -17.19
N HIS A 59 3.84 4.65 -16.17
CA HIS A 59 4.08 6.07 -16.33
C HIS A 59 5.55 6.38 -16.60
N LYS A 60 6.47 5.62 -16.00
CA LYS A 60 7.90 5.72 -16.30
C LYS A 60 8.18 5.41 -17.77
N ARG A 61 7.56 4.37 -18.30
CA ARG A 61 7.72 3.99 -19.72
C ARG A 61 7.18 5.05 -20.66
N LYS A 62 6.17 5.80 -20.25
CA LYS A 62 5.62 6.92 -21.02
C LYS A 62 6.46 8.20 -20.91
N GLY A 63 7.45 8.20 -20.04
CA GLY A 63 8.25 9.38 -19.78
C GLY A 63 7.59 10.42 -18.88
N TRP A 64 6.52 10.05 -18.18
CA TRP A 64 5.76 10.97 -17.33
C TRP A 64 6.32 11.07 -15.91
N TRP A 65 7.01 10.03 -15.45
CA TRP A 65 7.53 9.98 -14.09
C TRP A 65 8.84 10.74 -13.96
N GLU A 66 8.94 11.55 -12.93
CA GLU A 66 10.16 12.30 -12.61
C GLU A 66 10.93 11.71 -11.43
#